data_bd3e77a694dde7141d4186f0d7874281
#
_entry.id   bd3e77a694dde7141d4186f0d7874281
#
_cell.length_a   1.000
_cell.length_b   1.000
_cell.length_c   1.000
_cell.angle_alpha   90.00
_cell.angle_beta   90.00
_cell.angle_gamma   90.00
#
_symmetry.space_group_name_H-M   'P 1'
#
loop_
_entity.id
_entity.type
_entity.pdbx_description
1 polymer ?
#
loop_
_entity_poly.entity_id
_entity_poly.type
_entity_poly.pdbx_seq_one_letter_code
_entity_poly.pdbx_strand_id
1 'polypeptide(L)'
;RDVAPSRGLGDVYKRQLSVLCCLIACSSSSAAKEDKPGEQPGEQPKNVYRNPVINYSLPDPSVIEGGDGYFYLYATEDIRNLPIHRSKNLVDWEYVGTAFTDRTRPDFEQNGGLWAPDINKIGDKYVLYYSMSVWGGEWTCGIGCAVADKPEGPFTDLGKMFRSNEINVQNSIDPFYIEEEGKKYLFWGSFRGIYAIELSDDGLSLKEGATPQQVAGTAYEGTYIHKKDGHYYFFASIGSCCEGLNSTYTTVVGRSDNLFGPYVNKNGGSMMDNKHEVLIQKSNTFVGTGHNSEIVTDNAGNDWFFYHAVSTKNPEGRVLMLDKIGWEDGWPTVEGSVASTESEKPKF
;
A
#
# COMPACT_ATOMS: atom_id res chain seq x y z
N ARG A 1 -23.58 -24.68 12.63
CA ARG A 1 -22.54 -25.45 11.88
C ARG A 1 -21.21 -24.90 12.31
N ASP A 2 -20.40 -25.76 12.92
CA ASP A 2 -19.19 -25.44 13.67
C ASP A 2 -18.08 -24.93 12.74
N VAL A 3 -17.52 -23.77 13.10
CA VAL A 3 -16.31 -23.22 12.49
C VAL A 3 -15.14 -23.68 13.35
N ALA A 4 -14.23 -24.42 12.76
CA ALA A 4 -13.01 -24.89 13.42
C ALA A 4 -12.07 -23.72 13.76
N PRO A 5 -11.37 -23.75 14.91
CA PRO A 5 -10.45 -22.67 15.30
C PRO A 5 -9.17 -22.70 14.46
N SER A 6 -8.75 -21.53 14.00
CA SER A 6 -7.48 -21.31 13.32
C SER A 6 -6.31 -21.64 14.24
N ARG A 7 -5.40 -22.51 13.79
CA ARG A 7 -4.16 -22.84 14.50
C ARG A 7 -3.18 -21.66 14.38
N GLY A 8 -2.73 -21.16 15.51
CA GLY A 8 -1.80 -20.04 15.61
C GLY A 8 -0.42 -20.36 15.00
N LEU A 9 0.14 -19.35 14.38
CA LEU A 9 1.47 -19.29 13.70
C LEU A 9 2.69 -19.43 14.63
N GLY A 10 2.58 -20.18 15.75
CA GLY A 10 3.68 -20.36 16.72
C GLY A 10 4.77 -21.38 16.34
N ASP A 11 4.56 -22.25 15.36
CA ASP A 11 5.42 -23.43 15.15
C ASP A 11 6.39 -23.38 13.95
N VAL A 12 6.43 -22.31 13.18
CA VAL A 12 7.26 -22.24 11.97
C VAL A 12 8.70 -21.83 12.24
N TYR A 13 9.01 -21.24 13.40
CA TYR A 13 10.38 -20.74 13.71
C TYR A 13 11.34 -21.74 14.37
N LYS A 14 10.95 -23.00 14.60
CA LYS A 14 11.80 -24.00 15.28
C LYS A 14 12.50 -25.03 14.40
N ARG A 15 12.48 -24.92 13.07
CA ARG A 15 13.06 -25.95 12.19
C ARG A 15 14.22 -25.52 11.28
N GLN A 16 14.91 -24.43 11.56
CA GLN A 16 16.05 -24.01 10.72
C GLN A 16 17.38 -23.84 11.47
N LEU A 17 17.65 -24.66 12.47
CA LEU A 17 18.98 -24.73 13.10
C LEU A 17 19.33 -26.19 13.36
N SER A 18 19.81 -26.90 12.37
CA SER A 18 20.64 -28.09 12.47
C SER A 18 20.95 -28.59 11.07
N VAL A 19 22.10 -28.33 10.53
CA VAL A 19 23.05 -29.19 9.83
C VAL A 19 24.16 -28.29 9.28
N LEU A 20 25.24 -28.21 10.02
CA LEU A 20 26.56 -27.88 9.50
C LEU A 20 27.59 -28.52 10.41
N CYS A 21 28.09 -29.67 10.04
CA CYS A 21 29.40 -30.14 10.44
C CYS A 21 29.88 -31.31 9.60
N CYS A 22 31.12 -31.15 9.07
CA CYS A 22 32.12 -32.13 8.71
C CYS A 22 31.95 -32.95 7.42
N LEU A 23 32.88 -32.71 6.44
CA LEU A 23 34.03 -33.65 6.31
C LEU A 23 35.05 -33.09 5.33
N ILE A 24 36.26 -32.84 5.84
CA ILE A 24 37.49 -32.63 5.08
C ILE A 24 38.07 -34.02 4.77
N ALA A 25 38.33 -34.29 3.51
CA ALA A 25 39.22 -35.36 3.11
C ALA A 25 40.10 -34.95 1.94
N CYS A 26 41.39 -34.80 2.21
CA CYS A 26 42.44 -34.61 1.20
C CYS A 26 42.68 -35.89 0.44
N SER A 27 42.83 -35.80 -0.90
CA SER A 27 43.70 -36.71 -1.63
C SER A 27 44.25 -35.99 -2.86
N SER A 28 45.59 -36.05 -2.97
CA SER A 28 46.44 -35.54 -4.04
C SER A 28 46.47 -36.49 -5.22
N SER A 29 46.34 -36.02 -6.47
CA SER A 29 47.11 -36.59 -7.61
C SER A 29 47.08 -35.69 -8.85
N SER A 30 48.28 -35.38 -9.27
CA SER A 30 48.88 -35.10 -10.60
C SER A 30 48.07 -34.51 -11.76
N ALA A 31 48.72 -33.51 -12.31
CA ALA A 31 48.40 -32.68 -13.45
C ALA A 31 48.14 -33.38 -14.79
N ALA A 32 47.11 -32.95 -15.48
CA ALA A 32 47.08 -32.88 -16.94
C ALA A 32 46.59 -31.46 -17.30
N LYS A 33 47.33 -30.74 -18.15
CA LYS A 33 46.92 -29.46 -18.73
C LYS A 33 45.89 -29.76 -19.81
N GLU A 34 44.66 -29.37 -19.58
CA GLU A 34 43.66 -29.24 -20.64
C GLU A 34 43.43 -27.74 -20.92
N ASP A 35 43.46 -27.40 -22.19
CA ASP A 35 43.14 -26.06 -22.70
C ASP A 35 41.72 -25.65 -22.28
N LYS A 36 41.62 -24.54 -21.55
CA LYS A 36 40.32 -23.93 -21.21
C LYS A 36 39.71 -23.28 -22.47
N PRO A 37 38.46 -23.63 -22.82
CA PRO A 37 37.71 -22.81 -23.78
C PRO A 37 37.53 -21.42 -23.19
N GLY A 38 37.66 -20.39 -24.03
CA GLY A 38 37.57 -18.98 -23.62
C GLY A 38 36.33 -18.67 -22.79
N GLU A 39 36.51 -18.03 -21.65
CA GLU A 39 35.45 -17.44 -20.87
C GLU A 39 34.72 -16.42 -21.77
N GLN A 40 33.46 -16.71 -22.08
CA GLN A 40 32.57 -15.67 -22.60
C GLN A 40 32.44 -14.59 -21.50
N PRO A 41 32.37 -13.29 -21.88
CA PRO A 41 32.13 -12.24 -20.90
C PRO A 41 30.85 -12.59 -20.16
N GLY A 42 30.95 -12.85 -18.85
CA GLY A 42 29.80 -13.14 -18.01
C GLY A 42 28.75 -12.04 -18.17
N GLU A 43 27.53 -12.42 -18.50
CA GLU A 43 26.38 -11.52 -18.44
C GLU A 43 26.41 -10.84 -17.06
N GLN A 44 26.54 -9.50 -17.04
CA GLN A 44 26.41 -8.74 -15.79
C GLN A 44 25.08 -9.14 -15.16
N PRO A 45 25.00 -9.39 -13.84
CA PRO A 45 23.74 -9.72 -13.20
C PRO A 45 22.74 -8.63 -13.55
N LYS A 46 21.64 -9.02 -14.20
CA LYS A 46 20.57 -8.09 -14.57
C LYS A 46 20.14 -7.38 -13.29
N ASN A 47 20.12 -6.04 -13.30
CA ASN A 47 19.66 -5.23 -12.17
C ASN A 47 18.13 -5.25 -12.13
N VAL A 48 17.58 -6.44 -11.84
CA VAL A 48 16.14 -6.71 -11.84
C VAL A 48 15.66 -7.14 -10.45
N TYR A 49 14.38 -6.94 -10.20
CA TYR A 49 13.66 -7.51 -9.05
C TYR A 49 12.50 -8.37 -9.55
N ARG A 50 11.91 -9.13 -8.64
CA ARG A 50 10.74 -9.97 -8.89
C ARG A 50 9.61 -9.64 -7.95
N ASN A 51 8.40 -9.60 -8.47
CA ASN A 51 7.19 -9.51 -7.68
C ASN A 51 6.75 -10.90 -7.19
N PRO A 52 6.21 -10.99 -5.94
CA PRO A 52 6.04 -9.91 -4.98
C PRO A 52 7.38 -9.48 -4.35
N VAL A 53 7.55 -8.20 -4.03
CA VAL A 53 8.74 -7.71 -3.30
C VAL A 53 8.71 -8.10 -1.82
N ILE A 54 7.52 -8.35 -1.26
CA ILE A 54 7.30 -9.04 0.02
C ILE A 54 6.28 -10.14 -0.23
N ASN A 55 6.61 -11.39 0.09
CA ASN A 55 5.83 -12.58 -0.24
C ASN A 55 4.97 -13.14 0.91
N TYR A 56 4.72 -12.35 1.94
CA TYR A 56 3.71 -12.59 2.96
C TYR A 56 2.68 -11.46 2.97
N SER A 57 1.58 -11.64 3.69
CA SER A 57 0.49 -10.68 3.68
C SER A 57 0.92 -9.33 4.25
N LEU A 58 0.85 -8.30 3.41
CA LEU A 58 1.16 -6.92 3.73
C LEU A 58 0.30 -5.98 2.85
N PRO A 59 -1.02 -5.97 3.07
CA PRO A 59 -1.95 -5.28 2.20
C PRO A 59 -2.12 -3.81 2.55
N ASP A 60 -2.72 -3.07 1.61
CA ASP A 60 -3.13 -1.69 1.77
C ASP A 60 -1.93 -0.80 2.15
N PRO A 61 -0.86 -0.79 1.32
CA PRO A 61 0.38 -0.12 1.64
C PRO A 61 0.28 1.41 1.57
N SER A 62 0.95 2.08 2.49
CA SER A 62 1.28 3.50 2.40
C SER A 62 2.79 3.68 2.61
N VAL A 63 3.44 4.55 1.84
CA VAL A 63 4.90 4.71 1.83
C VAL A 63 5.31 6.16 1.96
N ILE A 64 6.36 6.42 2.75
CA ILE A 64 6.95 7.74 2.91
C ILE A 64 8.48 7.69 2.91
N GLU A 65 9.13 8.73 2.39
CA GLU A 65 10.56 8.93 2.56
C GLU A 65 10.85 9.47 3.97
N GLY A 66 11.72 8.78 4.72
CA GLY A 66 11.99 9.08 6.13
C GLY A 66 12.93 10.25 6.37
N GLY A 67 13.61 10.77 5.34
CA GLY A 67 14.63 11.84 5.47
C GLY A 67 15.95 11.36 6.07
N ASP A 68 16.08 10.08 6.40
CA ASP A 68 17.29 9.39 6.90
C ASP A 68 17.92 8.46 5.85
N GLY A 69 17.44 8.55 4.61
CA GLY A 69 17.86 7.72 3.47
C GLY A 69 17.14 6.37 3.40
N TYR A 70 16.04 6.22 4.14
CA TYR A 70 15.13 5.08 4.04
C TYR A 70 13.74 5.52 3.60
N PHE A 71 13.06 4.66 2.89
CA PHE A 71 11.62 4.65 2.71
C PHE A 71 10.99 3.79 3.80
N TYR A 72 9.84 4.22 4.32
CA TYR A 72 9.08 3.51 5.33
C TYR A 72 7.73 3.14 4.77
N LEU A 73 7.34 1.89 4.92
CA LEU A 73 6.09 1.33 4.43
C LEU A 73 5.27 0.80 5.60
N TYR A 74 4.02 1.18 5.61
CA TYR A 74 2.99 0.77 6.57
C TYR A 74 1.93 -0.02 5.84
N ALA A 75 1.24 -0.92 6.54
CA ALA A 75 0.19 -1.74 5.94
C ALA A 75 -0.89 -2.12 6.95
N THR A 76 -2.03 -2.57 6.46
CA THR A 76 -3.10 -3.18 7.27
C THR A 76 -2.55 -4.30 8.15
N GLU A 77 -3.13 -4.47 9.33
CA GLU A 77 -2.64 -5.34 10.39
C GLU A 77 -2.89 -6.85 10.17
N ASP A 78 -2.53 -7.39 9.03
CA ASP A 78 -2.31 -8.83 8.95
C ASP A 78 -1.12 -9.26 9.83
N ILE A 79 -0.19 -8.32 10.08
CA ILE A 79 0.70 -8.32 11.25
C ILE A 79 0.14 -7.30 12.23
N ARG A 80 -0.28 -7.77 13.42
CA ARG A 80 -1.01 -6.99 14.41
C ARG A 80 -0.33 -5.65 14.75
N ASN A 81 -1.14 -4.60 14.94
CA ASN A 81 -0.75 -3.24 15.34
C ASN A 81 -0.08 -2.38 14.26
N LEU A 82 -0.41 -2.59 12.98
CA LEU A 82 0.10 -1.89 11.80
C LEU A 82 1.63 -2.05 11.63
N PRO A 83 2.07 -3.03 10.83
CA PRO A 83 3.49 -3.30 10.59
C PRO A 83 4.18 -2.16 9.86
N ILE A 84 5.44 -1.94 10.21
CA ILE A 84 6.34 -0.97 9.59
C ILE A 84 7.54 -1.71 9.01
N HIS A 85 7.83 -1.45 7.75
CA HIS A 85 9.01 -1.92 7.04
C HIS A 85 9.80 -0.73 6.53
N ARG A 86 11.12 -0.89 6.30
CA ARG A 86 11.94 0.13 5.66
C ARG A 86 12.80 -0.45 4.57
N SER A 87 13.14 0.38 3.59
CA SER A 87 14.00 0.03 2.45
C SER A 87 14.79 1.24 1.99
N LYS A 88 15.97 1.02 1.38
CA LYS A 88 16.72 2.06 0.69
C LYS A 88 16.47 2.13 -0.82
N ASN A 89 15.78 1.12 -1.36
CA ASN A 89 15.69 0.93 -2.81
C ASN A 89 14.32 0.45 -3.29
N LEU A 90 13.29 0.49 -2.42
CA LEU A 90 11.92 0.03 -2.67
C LEU A 90 11.75 -1.48 -2.93
N VAL A 91 12.83 -2.26 -2.99
CA VAL A 91 12.82 -3.70 -3.31
C VAL A 91 13.18 -4.55 -2.10
N ASP A 92 14.27 -4.18 -1.43
CA ASP A 92 14.81 -4.96 -0.32
C ASP A 92 14.30 -4.35 1.00
N TRP A 93 13.28 -4.96 1.60
CA TRP A 93 12.56 -4.47 2.77
C TRP A 93 12.97 -5.17 4.05
N GLU A 94 13.14 -4.40 5.12
CA GLU A 94 13.46 -4.83 6.48
C GLU A 94 12.28 -4.51 7.39
N TYR A 95 11.75 -5.49 8.12
CA TYR A 95 10.76 -5.26 9.16
C TYR A 95 11.39 -4.53 10.35
N VAL A 96 10.81 -3.42 10.78
CA VAL A 96 11.34 -2.61 11.90
C VAL A 96 10.47 -2.61 13.14
N GLY A 97 9.19 -2.94 13.02
CA GLY A 97 8.28 -2.97 14.16
C GLY A 97 6.84 -2.71 13.75
N THR A 98 6.06 -2.18 14.67
CA THR A 98 4.66 -1.82 14.48
C THR A 98 4.39 -0.42 15.00
N ALA A 99 3.41 0.29 14.42
CA ALA A 99 3.04 1.63 14.83
C ALA A 99 2.58 1.67 16.30
N PHE A 100 1.87 0.64 16.73
CA PHE A 100 1.35 0.50 18.10
C PHE A 100 1.85 -0.77 18.76
N THR A 101 1.59 -0.90 20.04
CA THR A 101 1.70 -2.13 20.83
C THR A 101 0.31 -2.50 21.34
N ASP A 102 0.15 -3.70 21.91
CA ASP A 102 -1.14 -4.09 22.53
C ASP A 102 -1.58 -3.17 23.68
N ARG A 103 -0.65 -2.36 24.23
CA ARG A 103 -0.93 -1.40 25.30
C ARG A 103 -1.27 0.00 24.79
N THR A 104 -0.81 0.34 23.60
CA THR A 104 -0.99 1.68 22.99
C THR A 104 -1.92 1.64 21.78
N ARG A 105 -2.46 0.46 21.47
CA ARG A 105 -3.39 0.24 20.37
C ARG A 105 -4.66 1.08 20.54
N PRO A 106 -5.10 1.77 19.48
CA PRO A 106 -6.43 2.38 19.45
C PRO A 106 -7.55 1.39 19.79
N ASP A 107 -8.61 1.87 20.43
CA ASP A 107 -9.71 1.03 20.95
C ASP A 107 -11.12 1.64 20.75
N PHE A 108 -11.26 2.66 19.88
CA PHE A 108 -12.55 3.30 19.69
C PHE A 108 -13.60 2.42 18.99
N GLU A 109 -13.22 1.28 18.39
CA GLU A 109 -14.13 0.24 17.90
C GLU A 109 -13.82 -1.09 18.59
N GLN A 110 -14.80 -1.66 19.27
CA GLN A 110 -14.63 -2.91 20.01
C GLN A 110 -14.25 -4.07 19.08
N ASN A 111 -13.13 -4.74 19.35
CA ASN A 111 -12.52 -5.76 18.50
C ASN A 111 -12.15 -5.27 17.10
N GLY A 112 -12.04 -3.95 16.90
CA GLY A 112 -11.68 -3.37 15.63
C GLY A 112 -10.27 -3.75 15.17
N GLY A 113 -10.15 -4.06 13.88
CA GLY A 113 -8.90 -4.14 13.17
C GLY A 113 -8.40 -2.75 12.78
N LEU A 114 -7.08 -2.58 12.66
CA LEU A 114 -6.43 -1.39 12.14
C LEU A 114 -6.12 -1.62 10.66
N TRP A 115 -6.77 -0.86 9.79
CA TRP A 115 -6.71 -1.07 8.35
C TRP A 115 -6.27 0.18 7.60
N ALA A 116 -5.74 -0.03 6.40
CA ALA A 116 -5.42 1.00 5.41
C ALA A 116 -4.80 2.27 6.04
N PRO A 117 -3.57 2.17 6.57
CA PRO A 117 -2.87 3.34 7.09
C PRO A 117 -2.51 4.30 5.97
N ASP A 118 -2.45 5.60 6.30
CA ASP A 118 -1.94 6.66 5.44
C ASP A 118 -0.93 7.50 6.23
N ILE A 119 0.34 7.41 5.86
CA ILE A 119 1.46 8.06 6.56
C ILE A 119 1.89 9.34 5.87
N ASN A 120 1.98 10.42 6.63
CA ASN A 120 2.34 11.72 6.12
C ASN A 120 3.34 12.44 7.03
N LYS A 121 4.07 13.42 6.48
CA LYS A 121 4.86 14.34 7.27
C LYS A 121 4.19 15.71 7.26
N ILE A 122 3.71 16.14 8.43
CA ILE A 122 3.05 17.43 8.62
C ILE A 122 3.88 18.25 9.61
N GLY A 123 4.51 19.32 9.12
CA GLY A 123 5.53 20.03 9.92
C GLY A 123 6.70 19.12 10.24
N ASP A 124 7.02 18.96 11.51
CA ASP A 124 8.09 18.11 12.05
C ASP A 124 7.61 16.74 12.52
N LYS A 125 6.31 16.44 12.42
CA LYS A 125 5.74 15.19 12.87
C LYS A 125 5.43 14.26 11.72
N TYR A 126 5.56 12.96 11.97
CA TYR A 126 4.95 11.92 11.17
C TYR A 126 3.53 11.70 11.71
N VAL A 127 2.56 11.85 10.83
CA VAL A 127 1.12 11.73 11.13
C VAL A 127 0.61 10.49 10.41
N LEU A 128 0.07 9.55 11.17
CA LEU A 128 -0.49 8.31 10.66
C LEU A 128 -2.01 8.35 10.84
N TYR A 129 -2.74 8.46 9.72
CA TYR A 129 -4.17 8.22 9.71
C TYR A 129 -4.40 6.72 9.55
N TYR A 130 -5.45 6.20 10.15
CA TYR A 130 -5.78 4.76 10.09
C TYR A 130 -7.28 4.56 10.17
N SER A 131 -7.76 3.51 9.54
CA SER A 131 -9.13 3.01 9.73
C SER A 131 -9.19 2.08 10.93
N MET A 132 -10.28 2.13 11.69
CA MET A 132 -10.61 1.11 12.70
C MET A 132 -12.01 0.58 12.45
N SER A 133 -12.10 -0.73 12.21
CA SER A 133 -13.35 -1.36 11.78
C SER A 133 -13.43 -2.83 12.17
N VAL A 134 -14.64 -3.37 12.09
CA VAL A 134 -14.93 -4.82 12.06
C VAL A 134 -15.66 -5.15 10.78
N TRP A 135 -15.57 -6.40 10.30
CA TRP A 135 -16.32 -6.82 9.13
C TRP A 135 -17.83 -6.61 9.34
N GLY A 136 -18.46 -5.89 8.40
CA GLY A 136 -19.86 -5.50 8.49
C GLY A 136 -20.14 -4.28 9.37
N GLY A 137 -19.13 -3.68 9.99
CA GLY A 137 -19.25 -2.50 10.85
C GLY A 137 -19.35 -1.17 10.09
N GLU A 138 -20.00 -1.13 8.93
CA GLU A 138 -20.02 0.04 8.03
C GLU A 138 -20.52 1.35 8.68
N TRP A 139 -21.30 1.27 9.76
CA TRP A 139 -21.79 2.45 10.49
C TRP A 139 -21.05 2.73 11.79
N THR A 140 -20.23 1.79 12.28
CA THR A 140 -19.47 1.93 13.52
C THR A 140 -17.98 2.14 13.30
N CYS A 141 -17.49 1.81 12.11
CA CYS A 141 -16.10 2.09 11.71
C CYS A 141 -15.80 3.59 11.68
N GLY A 142 -14.54 3.92 11.67
CA GLY A 142 -14.10 5.30 11.61
C GLY A 142 -12.61 5.44 11.35
N ILE A 143 -12.18 6.68 11.30
CA ILE A 143 -10.79 7.07 11.07
C ILE A 143 -10.23 7.68 12.36
N GLY A 144 -9.03 7.24 12.73
CA GLY A 144 -8.21 7.77 13.81
C GLY A 144 -6.93 8.39 13.28
N CYS A 145 -6.21 9.04 14.19
CA CYS A 145 -4.96 9.74 13.90
C CYS A 145 -3.95 9.48 15.00
N ALA A 146 -2.69 9.28 14.64
CA ALA A 146 -1.58 9.13 15.57
C ALA A 146 -0.36 9.92 15.09
N VAL A 147 0.54 10.29 16.01
CA VAL A 147 1.73 11.10 15.71
C VAL A 147 2.99 10.49 16.25
N ALA A 148 4.11 10.70 15.55
CA ALA A 148 5.45 10.33 16.00
C ALA A 148 6.50 11.38 15.59
N ASP A 149 7.65 11.37 16.28
CA ASP A 149 8.80 12.19 15.92
C ASP A 149 9.65 11.55 14.82
N LYS A 150 9.50 10.25 14.62
CA LYS A 150 10.25 9.44 13.66
C LYS A 150 9.33 8.51 12.89
N PRO A 151 9.69 8.14 11.65
CA PRO A 151 8.82 7.28 10.83
C PRO A 151 8.67 5.87 11.40
N GLU A 152 9.64 5.34 12.14
CA GLU A 152 9.52 4.06 12.82
C GLU A 152 8.73 4.12 14.14
N GLY A 153 8.26 5.30 14.54
CA GLY A 153 7.56 5.51 15.79
C GLY A 153 8.50 5.74 16.99
N PRO A 154 8.03 5.49 18.25
CA PRO A 154 6.69 5.00 18.57
C PRO A 154 5.60 6.05 18.28
N PHE A 155 4.46 5.61 17.78
CA PHE A 155 3.31 6.47 17.54
C PHE A 155 2.49 6.65 18.83
N THR A 156 2.06 7.89 19.05
CA THR A 156 1.09 8.24 20.09
C THR A 156 -0.27 8.39 19.44
N ASP A 157 -1.21 7.54 19.82
CA ASP A 157 -2.60 7.62 19.36
C ASP A 157 -3.27 8.89 19.91
N LEU A 158 -3.87 9.67 19.05
CA LEU A 158 -4.68 10.85 19.39
C LEU A 158 -6.18 10.50 19.46
N GLY A 159 -6.52 9.25 19.15
CA GLY A 159 -7.87 8.74 19.14
C GLY A 159 -8.59 8.93 17.80
N LYS A 160 -9.90 8.72 17.83
CA LYS A 160 -10.71 8.86 16.61
C LYS A 160 -10.86 10.32 16.19
N MET A 161 -10.84 10.53 14.89
CA MET A 161 -11.24 11.80 14.28
C MET A 161 -12.77 11.84 14.10
N PHE A 162 -13.35 10.75 13.59
CA PHE A 162 -14.79 10.57 13.42
C PHE A 162 -15.15 9.09 13.18
N ARG A 163 -16.44 8.77 13.33
CA ARG A 163 -17.06 7.51 12.91
C ARG A 163 -18.07 7.75 11.80
N SER A 164 -18.40 6.70 11.06
CA SER A 164 -19.41 6.71 10.00
C SER A 164 -20.74 7.32 10.44
N ASN A 165 -21.25 6.89 11.60
CA ASN A 165 -22.53 7.39 12.15
C ASN A 165 -22.44 8.83 12.71
N GLU A 166 -21.26 9.33 13.02
CA GLU A 166 -21.05 10.70 13.51
C GLU A 166 -20.99 11.71 12.36
N ILE A 167 -20.36 11.31 11.24
CA ILE A 167 -20.18 12.15 10.05
C ILE A 167 -21.26 11.92 8.97
N ASN A 168 -22.15 10.93 9.22
CA ASN A 168 -23.20 10.48 8.30
C ASN A 168 -22.69 10.05 6.91
N VAL A 169 -21.54 9.39 6.89
CA VAL A 169 -20.94 8.74 5.71
C VAL A 169 -20.73 7.27 6.03
N GLN A 170 -21.47 6.39 5.37
CA GLN A 170 -21.39 4.95 5.57
C GLN A 170 -20.04 4.42 5.09
N ASN A 171 -19.46 3.46 5.82
CA ASN A 171 -18.18 2.80 5.55
C ASN A 171 -17.01 3.79 5.44
N SER A 172 -16.85 4.63 6.49
CA SER A 172 -15.78 5.62 6.61
C SER A 172 -14.46 4.94 7.00
N ILE A 173 -13.76 4.42 6.00
CA ILE A 173 -12.43 3.80 6.07
C ILE A 173 -11.57 4.29 4.91
N ASP A 174 -10.32 3.85 4.84
CA ASP A 174 -9.33 4.12 3.79
C ASP A 174 -9.02 5.62 3.67
N PRO A 175 -8.43 6.21 4.73
CA PRO A 175 -8.05 7.61 4.71
C PRO A 175 -6.90 7.86 3.73
N PHE A 176 -6.94 9.02 3.07
CA PHE A 176 -5.85 9.58 2.30
C PHE A 176 -5.76 11.09 2.56
N TYR A 177 -4.59 11.54 2.96
CA TYR A 177 -4.31 12.95 3.22
C TYR A 177 -3.67 13.64 2.02
N ILE A 178 -4.02 14.91 1.79
CA ILE A 178 -3.33 15.77 0.85
C ILE A 178 -3.33 17.22 1.34
N GLU A 179 -2.22 17.92 1.10
CA GLU A 179 -2.15 19.37 1.27
C GLU A 179 -2.17 20.07 -0.10
N GLU A 180 -3.06 21.05 -0.25
CA GLU A 180 -3.17 21.84 -1.46
C GLU A 180 -3.41 23.31 -1.09
N GLU A 181 -2.57 24.21 -1.64
CA GLU A 181 -2.62 25.66 -1.41
C GLU A 181 -2.63 26.05 0.09
N GLY A 182 -1.84 25.31 0.90
CA GLY A 182 -1.71 25.53 2.35
C GLY A 182 -2.89 25.04 3.18
N LYS A 183 -3.86 24.39 2.57
CA LYS A 183 -4.99 23.73 3.25
C LYS A 183 -4.80 22.23 3.25
N LYS A 184 -5.29 21.60 4.28
CA LYS A 184 -5.18 20.16 4.50
C LYS A 184 -6.53 19.48 4.32
N TYR A 185 -6.53 18.35 3.64
CA TYR A 185 -7.74 17.61 3.34
C TYR A 185 -7.55 16.13 3.62
N LEU A 186 -8.62 15.49 4.07
CA LEU A 186 -8.72 14.04 4.17
C LEU A 186 -9.76 13.55 3.17
N PHE A 187 -9.37 12.58 2.35
CA PHE A 187 -10.24 11.81 1.48
C PHE A 187 -10.45 10.44 2.09
N TRP A 188 -11.63 9.86 1.95
CA TRP A 188 -11.92 8.52 2.47
C TRP A 188 -13.18 7.93 1.85
N GLY A 189 -13.40 6.64 2.08
CA GLY A 189 -14.64 5.94 1.76
C GLY A 189 -14.40 4.60 1.07
N SER A 190 -15.34 3.70 1.22
CA SER A 190 -15.31 2.37 0.64
C SER A 190 -16.71 1.94 0.21
N PHE A 191 -16.93 1.77 -1.10
CA PHE A 191 -18.13 1.28 -1.77
C PHE A 191 -19.46 1.98 -1.39
N ARG A 192 -19.40 3.15 -0.76
CA ARG A 192 -20.56 3.99 -0.41
C ARG A 192 -20.39 5.44 -0.89
N GLY A 193 -19.44 5.64 -1.81
CA GLY A 193 -18.94 6.93 -2.26
C GLY A 193 -17.61 7.28 -1.61
N ILE A 194 -16.81 8.08 -2.32
CA ILE A 194 -15.59 8.68 -1.78
C ILE A 194 -15.87 10.12 -1.45
N TYR A 195 -15.45 10.53 -0.26
CA TYR A 195 -15.70 11.85 0.31
C TYR A 195 -14.39 12.55 0.64
N ALA A 196 -14.45 13.87 0.72
CA ALA A 196 -13.35 14.72 1.15
C ALA A 196 -13.86 15.71 2.20
N ILE A 197 -12.98 16.11 3.14
CA ILE A 197 -13.25 17.13 4.15
C ILE A 197 -11.98 17.94 4.44
N GLU A 198 -12.13 19.22 4.76
CA GLU A 198 -11.02 20.06 5.21
C GLU A 198 -10.65 19.75 6.65
N LEU A 199 -9.35 19.61 6.92
CA LEU A 199 -8.78 19.41 8.24
C LEU A 199 -8.37 20.75 8.88
N SER A 200 -8.13 20.73 10.18
CA SER A 200 -7.47 21.81 10.92
C SER A 200 -6.06 22.09 10.36
N ASP A 201 -5.51 23.25 10.68
CA ASP A 201 -4.20 23.69 10.16
C ASP A 201 -3.05 22.76 10.55
N ASP A 202 -3.18 22.05 11.67
CA ASP A 202 -2.22 21.01 12.10
C ASP A 202 -2.48 19.63 11.48
N GLY A 203 -3.61 19.42 10.79
CA GLY A 203 -4.02 18.16 10.18
C GLY A 203 -4.55 17.11 11.18
N LEU A 204 -4.63 17.42 12.46
CA LEU A 204 -4.91 16.44 13.50
C LEU A 204 -6.39 16.31 13.88
N SER A 205 -7.24 17.14 13.32
CA SER A 205 -8.69 17.13 13.53
C SER A 205 -9.44 17.66 12.31
N LEU A 206 -10.77 17.51 12.31
CA LEU A 206 -11.60 18.14 11.31
C LEU A 206 -11.63 19.67 11.55
N LYS A 207 -11.61 20.46 10.48
CA LYS A 207 -11.80 21.89 10.58
C LYS A 207 -13.21 22.21 11.09
N GLU A 208 -13.33 23.19 11.98
CA GLU A 208 -14.62 23.61 12.52
C GLU A 208 -15.57 24.04 11.40
N GLY A 209 -16.78 23.47 11.39
CA GLY A 209 -17.80 23.75 10.39
C GLY A 209 -17.59 23.10 9.02
N ALA A 210 -16.51 22.34 8.81
CA ALA A 210 -16.32 21.58 7.58
C ALA A 210 -17.37 20.46 7.46
N THR A 211 -17.79 20.19 6.23
CA THR A 211 -18.75 19.14 5.91
C THR A 211 -18.20 18.24 4.82
N PRO A 212 -18.52 16.93 4.85
CA PRO A 212 -18.10 16.00 3.80
C PRO A 212 -18.64 16.40 2.43
N GLN A 213 -17.78 16.37 1.41
CA GLN A 213 -18.13 16.53 0.01
C GLN A 213 -17.87 15.23 -0.73
N GLN A 214 -18.86 14.66 -1.40
CA GLN A 214 -18.64 13.49 -2.25
C GLN A 214 -17.88 13.87 -3.52
N VAL A 215 -16.86 13.10 -3.88
CA VAL A 215 -15.96 13.34 -5.01
C VAL A 215 -15.91 12.19 -6.02
N ALA A 216 -16.32 10.97 -5.63
CA ALA A 216 -16.46 9.84 -6.53
C ALA A 216 -17.64 8.95 -6.12
N GLY A 217 -18.08 8.11 -7.04
CA GLY A 217 -19.23 7.21 -6.90
C GLY A 217 -18.96 6.01 -6.00
N THR A 218 -19.89 5.07 -6.01
CA THR A 218 -19.98 3.97 -5.03
C THR A 218 -19.22 2.71 -5.42
N ALA A 219 -18.48 2.72 -6.52
CA ALA A 219 -17.70 1.56 -6.96
C ALA A 219 -16.29 1.49 -6.34
N TYR A 220 -15.85 2.50 -5.61
CA TYR A 220 -14.46 2.76 -5.27
C TYR A 220 -14.16 2.61 -3.79
N GLU A 221 -12.89 2.23 -3.51
CA GLU A 221 -12.21 2.36 -2.23
C GLU A 221 -10.70 2.53 -2.44
N GLY A 222 -9.90 2.66 -1.36
CA GLY A 222 -8.44 2.74 -1.45
C GLY A 222 -7.97 3.95 -2.27
N THR A 223 -8.46 5.13 -1.90
CA THR A 223 -8.22 6.38 -2.65
C THR A 223 -6.79 6.89 -2.47
N TYR A 224 -6.16 7.26 -3.57
CA TYR A 224 -4.91 8.03 -3.61
C TYR A 224 -5.01 9.09 -4.72
N ILE A 225 -4.58 10.32 -4.46
CA ILE A 225 -4.57 11.39 -5.46
C ILE A 225 -3.14 11.85 -5.72
N HIS A 226 -2.70 11.75 -6.97
CA HIS A 226 -1.40 12.22 -7.43
C HIS A 226 -1.54 13.49 -8.27
N LYS A 227 -0.77 14.53 -7.94
CA LYS A 227 -0.70 15.76 -8.75
C LYS A 227 0.49 15.71 -9.68
N LYS A 228 0.25 15.82 -10.99
CA LYS A 228 1.30 15.82 -12.01
C LYS A 228 0.88 16.69 -13.20
N ASP A 229 1.81 17.52 -13.68
CA ASP A 229 1.65 18.36 -14.88
C ASP A 229 0.36 19.22 -14.89
N GLY A 230 -0.03 19.71 -13.69
CA GLY A 230 -1.22 20.55 -13.52
C GLY A 230 -2.55 19.80 -13.40
N HIS A 231 -2.52 18.45 -13.43
CA HIS A 231 -3.68 17.60 -13.25
C HIS A 231 -3.63 16.82 -11.93
N TYR A 232 -4.79 16.42 -11.43
CA TYR A 232 -4.98 15.49 -10.33
C TYR A 232 -5.45 14.16 -10.87
N TYR A 233 -4.73 13.10 -10.54
CA TYR A 233 -5.04 11.72 -10.89
C TYR A 233 -5.57 11.00 -9.68
N PHE A 234 -6.84 10.64 -9.74
CA PHE A 234 -7.53 9.93 -8.67
C PHE A 234 -7.41 8.43 -8.92
N PHE A 235 -6.50 7.78 -8.19
CA PHE A 235 -6.36 6.33 -8.17
C PHE A 235 -7.33 5.76 -7.15
N ALA A 236 -7.92 4.64 -7.45
CA ALA A 236 -8.80 3.90 -6.56
C ALA A 236 -8.84 2.42 -6.95
N SER A 237 -9.57 1.65 -6.18
CA SER A 237 -9.79 0.23 -6.46
C SER A 237 -11.27 -0.08 -6.55
N ILE A 238 -11.61 -1.01 -7.43
CA ILE A 238 -12.95 -1.56 -7.64
C ILE A 238 -12.94 -3.08 -7.44
N GLY A 239 -14.11 -3.69 -7.23
CA GLY A 239 -14.23 -5.14 -7.05
C GLY A 239 -13.99 -5.58 -5.61
N SER A 240 -13.59 -6.84 -5.39
CA SER A 240 -13.36 -7.41 -4.05
C SER A 240 -11.89 -7.72 -3.79
N CYS A 241 -11.35 -7.28 -2.63
CA CYS A 241 -9.95 -7.47 -2.24
C CYS A 241 -9.66 -8.82 -1.58
N CYS A 242 -10.64 -9.41 -0.91
CA CYS A 242 -10.41 -10.30 0.25
C CYS A 242 -11.02 -11.68 0.07
N GLU A 243 -11.13 -12.17 -1.17
CA GLU A 243 -11.71 -13.46 -1.55
C GLU A 243 -10.67 -14.47 -2.06
N GLY A 244 -9.40 -14.30 -1.68
CA GLY A 244 -8.30 -15.13 -2.16
C GLY A 244 -8.23 -15.15 -3.68
N LEU A 245 -8.17 -16.32 -4.30
CA LEU A 245 -8.12 -16.47 -5.76
C LEU A 245 -9.37 -15.95 -6.50
N ASN A 246 -10.48 -15.76 -5.81
CA ASN A 246 -11.69 -15.20 -6.36
C ASN A 246 -11.73 -13.66 -6.30
N SER A 247 -10.72 -13.03 -5.71
CA SER A 247 -10.62 -11.58 -5.64
C SER A 247 -10.65 -10.96 -7.04
N THR A 248 -11.46 -9.92 -7.18
CA THR A 248 -11.66 -9.19 -8.44
C THR A 248 -11.09 -7.76 -8.38
N TYR A 249 -10.39 -7.44 -7.31
CA TYR A 249 -9.82 -6.12 -7.07
C TYR A 249 -8.98 -5.66 -8.27
N THR A 250 -9.15 -4.41 -8.64
CA THR A 250 -8.59 -3.82 -9.87
C THR A 250 -8.28 -2.36 -9.60
N THR A 251 -7.05 -1.93 -9.85
CA THR A 251 -6.66 -0.52 -9.74
C THR A 251 -7.16 0.26 -10.94
N VAL A 252 -7.82 1.37 -10.67
CA VAL A 252 -8.41 2.26 -11.68
C VAL A 252 -8.00 3.70 -11.45
N VAL A 253 -8.19 4.56 -12.47
CA VAL A 253 -7.82 5.97 -12.39
C VAL A 253 -8.80 6.86 -13.14
N GLY A 254 -9.02 8.06 -12.61
CA GLY A 254 -9.63 9.20 -13.28
C GLY A 254 -8.76 10.44 -13.18
N ARG A 255 -9.02 11.46 -13.99
CA ARG A 255 -8.23 12.70 -14.02
C ARG A 255 -9.13 13.92 -13.89
N SER A 256 -8.63 14.96 -13.24
CA SER A 256 -9.29 16.27 -13.10
C SER A 256 -8.26 17.40 -13.12
N ASP A 257 -8.72 18.61 -13.45
CA ASP A 257 -7.94 19.85 -13.28
C ASP A 257 -8.09 20.44 -11.88
N ASN A 258 -8.97 19.88 -11.05
CA ASN A 258 -9.26 20.34 -9.70
C ASN A 258 -9.20 19.19 -8.70
N LEU A 259 -8.68 19.45 -7.49
CA LEU A 259 -8.55 18.47 -6.43
C LEU A 259 -9.89 17.77 -6.07
N PHE A 260 -11.00 18.48 -6.11
CA PHE A 260 -12.33 17.95 -5.79
C PHE A 260 -13.11 17.45 -7.01
N GLY A 261 -12.44 17.34 -8.15
CA GLY A 261 -13.07 16.87 -9.38
C GLY A 261 -13.76 17.98 -10.20
N PRO A 262 -14.61 17.61 -11.17
CA PRO A 262 -15.00 16.24 -11.47
C PRO A 262 -13.84 15.41 -12.05
N TYR A 263 -13.64 14.21 -11.52
CA TYR A 263 -12.70 13.24 -12.09
C TYR A 263 -13.39 12.51 -13.24
N VAL A 264 -12.71 12.41 -14.38
CA VAL A 264 -13.24 11.77 -15.58
C VAL A 264 -12.27 10.75 -16.16
N ASN A 265 -12.78 9.80 -16.93
CA ASN A 265 -12.00 8.91 -17.76
C ASN A 265 -11.61 9.55 -19.11
N LYS A 266 -10.84 8.86 -19.95
CA LYS A 266 -10.38 9.34 -21.27
C LYS A 266 -11.52 9.78 -22.21
N ASN A 267 -12.73 9.24 -22.00
CA ASN A 267 -13.91 9.54 -22.80
C ASN A 267 -14.84 10.59 -22.16
N GLY A 268 -14.41 11.25 -21.06
CA GLY A 268 -15.19 12.26 -20.34
C GLY A 268 -16.26 11.68 -19.40
N GLY A 269 -16.30 10.36 -19.20
CA GLY A 269 -17.22 9.74 -18.24
C GLY A 269 -16.79 10.00 -16.82
N SER A 270 -17.72 10.42 -15.96
CA SER A 270 -17.45 10.84 -14.58
C SER A 270 -17.23 9.66 -13.62
N MET A 271 -16.25 9.77 -12.70
CA MET A 271 -16.12 8.86 -11.57
C MET A 271 -17.31 8.95 -10.59
N MET A 272 -18.07 10.05 -10.56
CA MET A 272 -19.35 10.10 -9.85
C MET A 272 -20.36 9.08 -10.39
N ASP A 273 -20.27 8.76 -11.69
CA ASP A 273 -21.08 7.74 -12.37
C ASP A 273 -20.34 6.39 -12.48
N ASN A 274 -19.31 6.17 -11.67
CA ASN A 274 -18.48 4.96 -11.64
C ASN A 274 -17.76 4.69 -12.99
N LYS A 275 -17.37 5.74 -13.75
CA LYS A 275 -16.58 5.65 -14.98
C LYS A 275 -15.12 5.96 -14.69
N HIS A 276 -14.22 5.12 -15.19
CA HIS A 276 -12.78 5.18 -14.91
C HIS A 276 -11.99 4.57 -16.06
N GLU A 277 -10.66 4.70 -16.01
CA GLU A 277 -9.71 3.88 -16.78
C GLU A 277 -9.17 2.77 -15.89
N VAL A 278 -8.95 1.58 -16.45
CA VAL A 278 -8.28 0.47 -15.77
C VAL A 278 -6.77 0.67 -15.88
N LEU A 279 -6.07 0.65 -14.73
CA LEU A 279 -4.62 0.76 -14.67
C LEU A 279 -3.95 -0.62 -14.52
N ILE A 280 -4.37 -1.41 -13.51
CA ILE A 280 -3.89 -2.77 -13.30
C ILE A 280 -5.08 -3.68 -13.01
N GLN A 281 -5.12 -4.79 -13.72
CA GLN A 281 -6.12 -5.84 -13.54
C GLN A 281 -5.47 -7.21 -13.34
N LYS A 282 -6.27 -8.21 -13.05
CA LYS A 282 -5.81 -9.60 -12.85
C LYS A 282 -5.05 -10.16 -14.05
N SER A 283 -4.09 -11.01 -13.76
CA SER A 283 -3.37 -11.86 -14.73
C SER A 283 -3.48 -13.34 -14.37
N ASN A 284 -2.78 -14.21 -15.09
CA ASN A 284 -2.65 -15.62 -14.73
C ASN A 284 -1.76 -15.85 -13.50
N THR A 285 -0.95 -14.85 -13.11
CA THR A 285 0.01 -14.96 -11.99
C THR A 285 -0.51 -14.26 -10.73
N PHE A 286 -1.21 -13.15 -10.89
CA PHE A 286 -1.71 -12.33 -9.79
C PHE A 286 -3.17 -11.93 -10.03
N VAL A 287 -3.97 -12.00 -8.96
CA VAL A 287 -5.36 -11.54 -8.96
C VAL A 287 -5.56 -10.57 -7.80
N GLY A 288 -6.66 -9.81 -7.81
CA GLY A 288 -6.98 -8.91 -6.70
C GLY A 288 -5.94 -7.79 -6.54
N THR A 289 -5.54 -7.16 -7.65
CA THR A 289 -4.51 -6.10 -7.72
C THR A 289 -5.12 -4.74 -7.39
N GLY A 290 -4.83 -4.19 -6.22
CA GLY A 290 -5.42 -2.91 -5.81
C GLY A 290 -4.87 -2.33 -4.53
N HIS A 291 -5.51 -1.26 -4.07
CA HIS A 291 -5.14 -0.44 -2.93
C HIS A 291 -3.69 0.02 -3.01
N ASN A 292 -3.44 0.93 -3.94
CA ASN A 292 -2.09 1.42 -4.19
C ASN A 292 -1.65 2.47 -3.17
N SER A 293 -0.35 2.49 -2.94
CA SER A 293 0.35 3.50 -2.14
C SER A 293 0.53 4.82 -2.90
N GLU A 294 1.21 5.74 -2.26
CA GLU A 294 1.80 6.94 -2.84
C GLU A 294 2.78 6.54 -3.97
N ILE A 295 2.92 7.43 -4.96
CA ILE A 295 3.92 7.32 -6.01
C ILE A 295 5.26 7.84 -5.49
N VAL A 296 6.31 7.05 -5.67
CA VAL A 296 7.70 7.41 -5.36
C VAL A 296 8.47 7.57 -6.66
N THR A 297 9.13 8.71 -6.84
CA THR A 297 9.96 8.97 -8.01
C THR A 297 11.43 8.64 -7.70
N ASP A 298 12.06 7.79 -8.51
CA ASP A 298 13.48 7.43 -8.35
C ASP A 298 14.43 8.52 -8.88
N ASN A 299 15.74 8.39 -8.61
CA ASN A 299 16.76 9.35 -9.03
C ASN A 299 16.92 9.47 -10.56
N ALA A 300 16.36 8.56 -11.33
CA ALA A 300 16.30 8.62 -12.79
C ALA A 300 14.99 9.24 -13.31
N GLY A 301 14.09 9.68 -12.42
CA GLY A 301 12.81 10.29 -12.76
C GLY A 301 11.73 9.30 -13.15
N ASN A 302 11.88 8.02 -12.77
CA ASN A 302 10.83 7.03 -12.96
C ASN A 302 9.88 7.00 -11.75
N ASP A 303 8.59 6.92 -11.99
CA ASP A 303 7.55 6.82 -10.99
C ASP A 303 7.25 5.35 -10.67
N TRP A 304 7.15 5.03 -9.38
CA TRP A 304 6.92 3.70 -8.82
C TRP A 304 5.80 3.75 -7.80
N PHE A 305 5.03 2.68 -7.69
CA PHE A 305 4.01 2.57 -6.65
C PHE A 305 3.87 1.13 -6.15
N PHE A 306 3.45 1.01 -4.91
CA PHE A 306 3.11 -0.27 -4.29
C PHE A 306 1.62 -0.50 -4.39
N TYR A 307 1.21 -1.74 -4.33
CA TYR A 307 -0.16 -2.19 -4.19
C TYR A 307 -0.15 -3.62 -3.69
N HIS A 308 -1.29 -4.17 -3.33
CA HIS A 308 -1.32 -5.58 -2.98
C HIS A 308 -1.93 -6.44 -4.08
N ALA A 309 -1.62 -7.74 -4.06
CA ALA A 309 -2.21 -8.76 -4.93
C ALA A 309 -2.25 -10.12 -4.25
N VAL A 310 -3.03 -11.04 -4.78
CA VAL A 310 -3.02 -12.46 -4.40
C VAL A 310 -2.25 -13.25 -5.45
N SER A 311 -1.20 -13.96 -5.05
CA SER A 311 -0.42 -14.82 -5.94
C SER A 311 -1.20 -16.10 -6.25
N THR A 312 -1.34 -16.46 -7.53
CA THR A 312 -2.01 -17.72 -7.92
C THR A 312 -1.22 -18.97 -7.55
N LYS A 313 0.09 -18.84 -7.29
CA LYS A 313 0.95 -19.94 -6.86
C LYS A 313 0.96 -20.12 -5.34
N ASN A 314 0.78 -19.04 -4.58
CA ASN A 314 0.71 -19.03 -3.12
C ASN A 314 -0.39 -18.05 -2.70
N PRO A 315 -1.65 -18.49 -2.62
CA PRO A 315 -2.80 -17.62 -2.40
C PRO A 315 -3.01 -17.23 -0.92
N GLU A 316 -2.06 -17.51 -0.05
CA GLU A 316 -2.15 -17.17 1.37
C GLU A 316 -1.79 -15.69 1.59
N GLY A 317 -2.82 -14.87 1.77
CA GLY A 317 -2.67 -13.44 2.03
C GLY A 317 -2.53 -12.57 0.78
N ARG A 318 -2.44 -11.27 1.02
CA ARG A 318 -2.31 -10.22 0.01
C ARG A 318 -0.86 -9.71 0.02
N VAL A 319 -0.06 -10.15 -0.93
CA VAL A 319 1.38 -9.86 -1.01
C VAL A 319 1.66 -8.46 -1.55
N LEU A 320 2.82 -7.89 -1.17
CA LEU A 320 3.23 -6.56 -1.61
C LEU A 320 3.85 -6.60 -3.01
N MET A 321 3.30 -5.80 -3.89
CA MET A 321 3.74 -5.62 -5.27
C MET A 321 4.40 -4.26 -5.46
N LEU A 322 5.31 -4.18 -6.42
CA LEU A 322 5.93 -2.93 -6.88
C LEU A 322 5.89 -2.91 -8.40
N ASP A 323 5.41 -1.82 -9.00
CA ASP A 323 5.48 -1.63 -10.43
C ASP A 323 5.82 -0.19 -10.82
N LYS A 324 6.39 -0.04 -12.01
CA LYS A 324 6.68 1.26 -12.58
C LYS A 324 5.43 1.83 -13.26
N ILE A 325 5.21 3.13 -13.04
CA ILE A 325 4.19 3.88 -13.75
C ILE A 325 4.84 4.59 -14.94
N GLY A 326 4.36 4.30 -16.15
CA GLY A 326 4.59 5.10 -17.34
C GLY A 326 3.56 6.23 -17.44
N TRP A 327 3.84 7.22 -18.29
CA TRP A 327 2.92 8.30 -18.60
C TRP A 327 2.80 8.44 -20.12
N GLU A 328 1.61 8.19 -20.66
CA GLU A 328 1.34 8.25 -22.09
C GLU A 328 0.12 9.13 -22.34
N ASP A 329 0.25 10.12 -23.24
CA ASP A 329 -0.81 11.08 -23.56
C ASP A 329 -1.44 11.76 -22.33
N GLY A 330 -0.60 11.99 -21.28
CA GLY A 330 -1.04 12.59 -20.02
C GLY A 330 -1.88 11.65 -19.15
N TRP A 331 -1.70 10.33 -19.27
CA TRP A 331 -2.34 9.32 -18.43
C TRP A 331 -1.32 8.33 -17.87
N PRO A 332 -1.50 7.87 -16.63
CA PRO A 332 -0.65 6.82 -16.08
C PRO A 332 -0.90 5.49 -16.79
N THR A 333 0.15 4.74 -16.99
CA THR A 333 0.11 3.40 -17.58
C THR A 333 0.97 2.42 -16.79
N VAL A 334 0.59 1.15 -16.80
CA VAL A 334 1.44 0.03 -16.37
C VAL A 334 1.54 -0.93 -17.53
N GLU A 335 2.71 -1.50 -17.79
CA GLU A 335 2.96 -2.36 -18.93
C GLU A 335 1.97 -3.53 -18.98
N GLY A 336 1.27 -3.66 -20.09
CA GLY A 336 0.23 -4.66 -20.31
C GLY A 336 -0.99 -4.53 -19.38
N SER A 337 -1.10 -3.48 -18.59
CA SER A 337 -2.14 -3.28 -17.56
C SER A 337 -2.29 -4.47 -16.60
N VAL A 338 -1.19 -5.13 -16.27
CA VAL A 338 -1.11 -6.26 -15.32
C VAL A 338 0.13 -6.12 -14.44
N ALA A 339 0.10 -6.75 -13.27
CA ALA A 339 1.25 -6.83 -12.39
C ALA A 339 2.44 -7.49 -13.08
N SER A 340 3.63 -6.87 -12.99
CA SER A 340 4.87 -7.46 -13.51
C SER A 340 5.26 -8.68 -12.66
N THR A 341 5.92 -9.66 -13.28
CA THR A 341 6.57 -10.78 -12.56
C THR A 341 8.05 -10.49 -12.31
N GLU A 342 8.67 -9.71 -13.17
CA GLU A 342 10.05 -9.26 -13.08
C GLU A 342 10.16 -7.88 -13.75
N SER A 343 10.94 -6.96 -13.19
CA SER A 343 11.19 -5.62 -13.74
C SER A 343 12.57 -5.11 -13.35
N GLU A 344 13.06 -4.06 -14.00
CA GLU A 344 14.29 -3.36 -13.59
C GLU A 344 14.10 -2.72 -12.21
N LYS A 345 15.18 -2.73 -11.38
CA LYS A 345 15.13 -2.08 -10.06
C LYS A 345 15.01 -0.56 -10.17
N PRO A 346 14.28 0.09 -9.25
CA PRO A 346 14.36 1.54 -9.05
C PRO A 346 15.81 2.00 -8.84
N LYS A 347 16.13 3.24 -9.20
CA LYS A 347 17.47 3.82 -9.12
C LYS A 347 17.54 4.85 -7.98
N PHE A 348 18.09 4.45 -6.83
CA PHE A 348 18.33 5.30 -5.67
C PHE A 348 19.79 5.33 -5.29
#